data_0090ca08d55d7e0bcda19490b8d94ba7
#
_entry.id   0090ca08d55d7e0bcda19490b8d94ba7
#
_cell.length_a   1.000
_cell.length_b   1.000
_cell.length_c   1.000
_cell.angle_alpha   90.00
_cell.angle_beta   90.00
_cell.angle_gamma   90.00
#
_symmetry.space_group_name_H-M   'P 1'
#
loop_
_entity.id
_entity.type
_entity.pdbx_description
1 polymer ?
#
loop_
_entity_poly.entity_id
_entity_poly.type
_entity_poly.pdbx_seq_one_letter_code
_entity_poly.pdbx_strand_id
1 'polypeptide(L)'
;SGPLKCVYFDLEHTLNEEWARMLGVNLEENFYLVSPDAQSAEELLDLIVDMVSSEEVGLVVLDSICYLEPMAELNESLEKKSYGGISKLLSSFFRKVTPYLHKFTASLLIINQLRDSMDLYKLYDTPGGRALKHACSVRIMFKKGELYNEKFEAIKKSSELAFGNQVLVKIEKSKISKPDRIVGFYKLSYYSGIEKESELADFMLKFGLITQAGSWFTFIDPESGEILDGFKAQGMPKVVELLKNNPELFNLYTTYINNNMIK
;
A
#
# COMPACT_ATOMS: atom_id res chain seq x y z
N SER A 1 -6.31 15.44 -23.59
CA SER A 1 -6.91 14.52 -22.61
C SER A 1 -6.68 15.12 -21.24
N GLY A 2 -7.74 15.16 -20.40
CA GLY A 2 -7.64 15.56 -19.00
C GLY A 2 -6.83 14.57 -18.15
N PRO A 3 -6.64 14.86 -16.85
CA PRO A 3 -5.99 13.93 -15.93
C PRO A 3 -6.80 12.62 -15.84
N LEU A 4 -6.09 11.48 -15.76
CA LEU A 4 -6.73 10.18 -15.66
C LEU A 4 -7.48 10.03 -14.34
N LYS A 5 -8.62 9.36 -14.38
CA LYS A 5 -9.50 9.12 -13.24
C LYS A 5 -8.98 7.98 -12.38
N CYS A 6 -9.22 8.07 -11.07
CA CYS A 6 -9.09 6.98 -10.11
C CYS A 6 -10.49 6.51 -9.71
N VAL A 7 -10.77 5.23 -9.84
CA VAL A 7 -12.04 4.62 -9.42
C VAL A 7 -11.79 3.66 -8.27
N TYR A 8 -12.46 3.89 -7.15
CA TYR A 8 -12.34 3.07 -5.95
C TYR A 8 -13.66 2.31 -5.72
N PHE A 9 -13.60 1.00 -5.80
CA PHE A 9 -14.72 0.10 -5.47
C PHE A 9 -14.63 -0.29 -4.00
N ASP A 10 -15.46 0.34 -3.16
CA ASP A 10 -15.56 0.07 -1.73
C ASP A 10 -16.64 -0.99 -1.46
N LEU A 11 -16.28 -2.25 -1.58
CA LEU A 11 -17.18 -3.38 -1.34
C LEU A 11 -17.32 -3.72 0.15
N GLU A 12 -16.42 -3.19 0.99
CA GLU A 12 -16.47 -3.35 2.45
C GLU A 12 -17.29 -2.24 3.13
N HIS A 13 -17.61 -1.15 2.39
CA HIS A 13 -18.27 0.06 2.92
C HIS A 13 -17.51 0.68 4.10
N THR A 14 -16.18 0.70 4.00
CA THR A 14 -15.30 1.11 5.11
C THR A 14 -14.43 2.32 4.78
N LEU A 15 -14.50 2.87 3.57
CA LEU A 15 -13.72 4.03 3.18
C LEU A 15 -14.10 5.24 4.07
N ASN A 16 -13.12 5.75 4.81
CA ASN A 16 -13.26 7.00 5.55
C ASN A 16 -12.75 8.16 4.70
N GLU A 17 -13.67 8.99 4.19
CA GLU A 17 -13.34 10.12 3.33
C GLU A 17 -12.49 11.19 4.03
N GLU A 18 -12.75 11.47 5.32
CA GLU A 18 -11.95 12.45 6.07
C GLU A 18 -10.49 11.97 6.20
N TRP A 19 -10.31 10.70 6.50
CA TRP A 19 -9.00 10.09 6.54
C TRP A 19 -8.31 10.11 5.16
N ALA A 20 -9.02 9.82 4.08
CA ALA A 20 -8.50 9.87 2.72
C ALA A 20 -8.05 11.29 2.36
N ARG A 21 -8.84 12.33 2.68
CA ARG A 21 -8.46 13.75 2.49
C ARG A 21 -7.22 14.12 3.30
N MET A 22 -7.13 13.68 4.55
CA MET A 22 -5.97 13.92 5.40
C MET A 22 -4.69 13.28 4.83
N LEU A 23 -4.81 12.12 4.19
CA LEU A 23 -3.70 11.47 3.50
C LEU A 23 -3.34 12.10 2.15
N GLY A 24 -4.09 13.15 1.72
CA GLY A 24 -3.82 13.91 0.50
C GLY A 24 -4.59 13.41 -0.73
N VAL A 25 -5.61 12.56 -0.57
CA VAL A 25 -6.48 12.17 -1.68
C VAL A 25 -7.40 13.32 -2.02
N ASN A 26 -7.36 13.79 -3.27
CA ASN A 26 -8.34 14.75 -3.78
C ASN A 26 -9.60 14.00 -4.21
N LEU A 27 -10.63 14.05 -3.36
CA LEU A 27 -11.91 13.37 -3.60
C LEU A 27 -12.83 14.16 -4.54
N GLU A 28 -12.54 15.43 -4.78
CA GLU A 28 -13.40 16.33 -5.58
C GLU A 28 -13.06 16.25 -7.09
N GLU A 29 -11.80 15.95 -7.40
CA GLU A 29 -11.31 15.87 -8.77
C GLU A 29 -10.79 14.45 -9.07
N ASN A 30 -11.18 13.90 -10.19
CA ASN A 30 -10.63 12.65 -10.72
C ASN A 30 -10.69 11.43 -9.80
N PHE A 31 -11.42 11.48 -8.69
CA PHE A 31 -11.70 10.36 -7.80
C PHE A 31 -13.18 10.00 -7.85
N TYR A 32 -13.48 8.73 -8.05
CA TYR A 32 -14.84 8.20 -8.14
C TYR A 32 -14.98 7.04 -7.17
N LEU A 33 -15.87 7.21 -6.21
CA LEU A 33 -16.23 6.15 -5.26
C LEU A 33 -17.42 5.35 -5.84
N VAL A 34 -17.25 4.05 -5.94
CA VAL A 34 -18.30 3.10 -6.27
C VAL A 34 -18.53 2.21 -5.06
N SER A 35 -19.70 2.36 -4.44
CA SER A 35 -20.09 1.62 -3.23
C SER A 35 -21.42 0.93 -3.53
N PRO A 36 -21.41 -0.27 -4.14
CA PRO A 36 -22.60 -0.94 -4.66
C PRO A 36 -23.39 -1.59 -3.53
N ASP A 37 -24.71 -1.40 -3.52
CA ASP A 37 -25.59 -1.95 -2.48
C ASP A 37 -25.91 -3.44 -2.65
N ALA A 38 -25.96 -3.98 -3.86
CA ALA A 38 -26.28 -5.38 -4.11
C ALA A 38 -26.03 -5.78 -5.57
N GLN A 39 -24.80 -5.65 -6.04
CA GLN A 39 -24.42 -6.06 -7.39
C GLN A 39 -23.67 -7.39 -7.34
N SER A 40 -23.90 -8.21 -8.38
CA SER A 40 -23.14 -9.45 -8.52
C SER A 40 -21.69 -9.19 -8.89
N ALA A 41 -20.82 -10.15 -8.59
CA ALA A 41 -19.43 -10.10 -8.97
C ALA A 41 -19.25 -9.97 -10.49
N GLU A 42 -20.15 -10.58 -11.28
CA GLU A 42 -20.15 -10.48 -12.74
C GLU A 42 -20.36 -9.03 -13.20
N GLU A 43 -21.37 -8.34 -12.68
CA GLU A 43 -21.69 -6.94 -13.03
C GLU A 43 -20.56 -6.00 -12.64
N LEU A 44 -20.00 -6.16 -11.43
CA LEU A 44 -18.90 -5.32 -10.96
C LEU A 44 -17.61 -5.51 -11.78
N LEU A 45 -17.29 -6.75 -12.12
CA LEU A 45 -16.09 -7.05 -12.89
C LEU A 45 -16.23 -6.62 -14.36
N ASP A 46 -17.41 -6.73 -14.96
CA ASP A 46 -17.68 -6.20 -16.30
C ASP A 46 -17.65 -4.67 -16.29
N LEU A 47 -18.18 -3.99 -15.27
CA LEU A 47 -18.05 -2.54 -15.09
C LEU A 47 -16.58 -2.10 -15.03
N ILE A 48 -15.72 -2.83 -14.32
CA ILE A 48 -14.27 -2.55 -14.28
C ILE A 48 -13.67 -2.66 -15.69
N VAL A 49 -14.03 -3.68 -16.47
CA VAL A 49 -13.55 -3.83 -17.84
C VAL A 49 -13.97 -2.64 -18.69
N ASP A 50 -15.23 -2.22 -18.62
CA ASP A 50 -15.76 -1.08 -19.36
C ASP A 50 -15.06 0.23 -19.00
N MET A 51 -14.84 0.48 -17.70
CA MET A 51 -14.12 1.66 -17.23
C MET A 51 -12.67 1.70 -17.71
N VAL A 52 -11.93 0.59 -17.63
CA VAL A 52 -10.57 0.52 -18.14
C VAL A 52 -10.51 0.70 -19.65
N SER A 53 -11.50 0.17 -20.37
CA SER A 53 -11.55 0.29 -21.83
C SER A 53 -11.95 1.69 -22.33
N SER A 54 -12.50 2.54 -21.47
CA SER A 54 -12.91 3.92 -21.82
C SER A 54 -11.74 4.89 -22.05
N GLU A 55 -10.50 4.50 -21.72
CA GLU A 55 -9.28 5.31 -21.81
C GLU A 55 -9.23 6.51 -20.85
N GLU A 56 -10.24 6.69 -20.00
CA GLU A 56 -10.34 7.80 -19.05
C GLU A 56 -9.80 7.42 -17.66
N VAL A 57 -9.69 6.12 -17.37
CA VAL A 57 -9.30 5.61 -16.03
C VAL A 57 -7.84 5.17 -16.02
N GLY A 58 -7.07 5.75 -15.10
CA GLY A 58 -5.66 5.40 -14.89
C GLY A 58 -5.43 4.41 -13.74
N LEU A 59 -6.33 4.42 -12.76
CA LEU A 59 -6.26 3.53 -11.61
C LEU A 59 -7.65 3.02 -11.21
N VAL A 60 -7.78 1.72 -11.08
CA VAL A 60 -8.92 1.09 -10.41
C VAL A 60 -8.43 0.42 -9.13
N VAL A 61 -9.12 0.68 -8.03
CA VAL A 61 -8.90 0.01 -6.74
C VAL A 61 -10.13 -0.84 -6.43
N LEU A 62 -9.94 -2.12 -6.12
CA LEU A 62 -11.00 -3.05 -5.71
C LEU A 62 -10.75 -3.46 -4.25
N ASP A 63 -11.56 -2.96 -3.35
CA ASP A 63 -11.46 -3.15 -1.90
C ASP A 63 -12.75 -3.78 -1.32
N SER A 64 -12.80 -5.06 -1.10
CA SER A 64 -11.81 -6.09 -1.39
C SER A 64 -12.43 -7.21 -2.24
N ILE A 65 -11.57 -8.00 -2.87
CA ILE A 65 -12.01 -9.15 -3.68
C ILE A 65 -12.77 -10.20 -2.83
N CYS A 66 -12.65 -10.14 -1.51
CA CYS A 66 -13.30 -11.07 -0.60
C CYS A 66 -14.82 -10.90 -0.53
N TYR A 67 -15.33 -9.74 -0.95
CA TYR A 67 -16.74 -9.38 -0.95
C TYR A 67 -17.39 -9.52 -2.34
N LEU A 68 -16.66 -10.02 -3.32
CA LEU A 68 -17.26 -10.37 -4.60
C LEU A 68 -18.12 -11.62 -4.46
N GLU A 69 -19.41 -11.48 -4.69
CA GLU A 69 -20.37 -12.55 -4.61
C GLU A 69 -20.93 -12.86 -6.00
N PRO A 70 -20.71 -14.10 -6.54
CA PRO A 70 -21.27 -14.49 -7.83
C PRO A 70 -22.79 -14.44 -7.82
N MET A 71 -23.40 -14.09 -8.95
CA MET A 71 -24.87 -14.01 -9.11
C MET A 71 -25.58 -15.31 -8.71
N ALA A 72 -24.96 -16.45 -8.94
CA ALA A 72 -25.48 -17.73 -8.55
C ALA A 72 -25.60 -17.90 -7.03
N GLU A 73 -24.74 -17.22 -6.26
CA GLU A 73 -24.68 -17.30 -4.80
C GLU A 73 -25.63 -16.27 -4.15
N LEU A 74 -25.83 -15.11 -4.79
CA LEU A 74 -26.75 -14.05 -4.28
C LEU A 74 -28.20 -14.53 -4.09
N ASN A 75 -28.65 -15.50 -4.88
CA ASN A 75 -30.01 -16.03 -4.84
C ASN A 75 -30.12 -17.33 -4.04
N GLU A 76 -29.04 -17.83 -3.48
CA GLU A 76 -29.01 -19.06 -2.71
C GLU A 76 -29.18 -18.82 -1.20
N SER A 77 -29.78 -19.79 -0.51
CA SER A 77 -29.82 -19.80 0.96
C SER A 77 -28.39 -19.94 1.53
N LEU A 78 -28.10 -19.26 2.63
CA LEU A 78 -26.84 -19.35 3.37
C LEU A 78 -26.42 -20.77 3.76
N GLU A 79 -27.36 -21.72 3.74
CA GLU A 79 -27.12 -23.13 4.01
C GLU A 79 -26.42 -23.86 2.85
N LYS A 80 -26.52 -23.34 1.63
CA LYS A 80 -25.86 -23.94 0.45
C LYS A 80 -24.48 -23.31 0.26
N LYS A 81 -23.45 -24.09 0.46
CA LYS A 81 -22.07 -23.69 0.16
C LYS A 81 -21.74 -23.97 -1.30
N SER A 82 -21.62 -22.91 -2.10
CA SER A 82 -21.03 -23.01 -3.44
C SER A 82 -19.49 -22.93 -3.32
N TYR A 83 -18.79 -23.82 -3.98
CA TYR A 83 -17.32 -23.83 -4.01
C TYR A 83 -16.81 -23.56 -5.42
N GLY A 84 -16.02 -22.49 -5.59
CA GLY A 84 -15.21 -22.29 -6.79
C GLY A 84 -15.77 -21.34 -7.84
N GLY A 85 -16.96 -20.79 -7.69
CA GLY A 85 -17.57 -19.84 -8.63
C GLY A 85 -16.68 -18.64 -8.91
N ILE A 86 -16.22 -17.97 -7.88
CA ILE A 86 -15.40 -16.77 -7.98
C ILE A 86 -14.05 -17.01 -8.70
N SER A 87 -13.39 -18.14 -8.51
CA SER A 87 -12.09 -18.41 -9.16
C SER A 87 -12.21 -18.57 -10.66
N LYS A 88 -13.31 -19.15 -11.16
CA LYS A 88 -13.60 -19.28 -12.60
C LYS A 88 -13.93 -17.91 -13.19
N LEU A 89 -14.74 -17.13 -12.50
CA LEU A 89 -15.13 -15.78 -12.89
C LEU A 89 -13.90 -14.87 -13.01
N LEU A 90 -13.02 -14.86 -11.99
CA LEU A 90 -11.78 -14.09 -12.01
C LEU A 90 -10.85 -14.53 -13.15
N SER A 91 -10.79 -15.82 -13.46
CA SER A 91 -10.02 -16.31 -14.60
C SER A 91 -10.50 -15.72 -15.93
N SER A 92 -11.82 -15.57 -16.10
CA SER A 92 -12.43 -14.91 -17.27
C SER A 92 -12.17 -13.42 -17.28
N PHE A 93 -12.37 -12.77 -16.14
CA PHE A 93 -12.14 -11.35 -15.95
C PHE A 93 -10.71 -10.94 -16.31
N PHE A 94 -9.69 -11.60 -15.77
CA PHE A 94 -8.30 -11.26 -16.07
C PHE A 94 -7.94 -11.44 -17.54
N ARG A 95 -8.52 -12.38 -18.24
CA ARG A 95 -8.34 -12.52 -19.70
C ARG A 95 -8.93 -11.36 -20.47
N LYS A 96 -10.06 -10.81 -20.00
CA LYS A 96 -10.72 -9.65 -20.63
C LYS A 96 -9.98 -8.34 -20.32
N VAL A 97 -9.67 -8.07 -19.03
CA VAL A 97 -9.15 -6.76 -18.59
C VAL A 97 -7.66 -6.53 -18.89
N THR A 98 -6.84 -7.59 -18.84
CA THR A 98 -5.38 -7.46 -19.01
C THR A 98 -4.95 -6.77 -20.31
N PRO A 99 -5.54 -7.08 -21.49
CA PRO A 99 -5.18 -6.37 -22.72
C PRO A 99 -5.47 -4.86 -22.65
N TYR A 100 -6.57 -4.46 -22.02
CA TYR A 100 -6.92 -3.03 -21.85
C TYR A 100 -5.99 -2.32 -20.88
N LEU A 101 -5.68 -2.94 -19.73
CA LEU A 101 -4.69 -2.39 -18.77
C LEU A 101 -3.36 -2.09 -19.43
N HIS A 102 -2.90 -2.99 -20.30
CA HIS A 102 -1.65 -2.80 -21.04
C HIS A 102 -1.76 -1.72 -22.12
N LYS A 103 -2.84 -1.76 -22.90
CA LYS A 103 -3.05 -0.83 -24.02
C LYS A 103 -3.19 0.62 -23.55
N PHE A 104 -3.89 0.86 -22.46
CA PHE A 104 -4.25 2.20 -21.97
C PHE A 104 -3.43 2.67 -20.77
N THR A 105 -2.38 1.94 -20.42
CA THR A 105 -1.49 2.28 -19.31
C THR A 105 -2.24 2.47 -17.98
N ALA A 106 -3.33 1.74 -17.79
CA ALA A 106 -4.10 1.73 -16.57
C ALA A 106 -3.55 0.70 -15.56
N SER A 107 -3.79 0.93 -14.29
CA SER A 107 -3.42 0.03 -13.20
C SER A 107 -4.64 -0.50 -12.48
N LEU A 108 -4.62 -1.76 -12.11
CA LEU A 108 -5.63 -2.39 -11.25
C LEU A 108 -4.98 -2.82 -9.94
N LEU A 109 -5.39 -2.20 -8.84
CA LEU A 109 -5.01 -2.55 -7.48
C LEU A 109 -6.12 -3.40 -6.85
N ILE A 110 -5.78 -4.59 -6.39
CA ILE A 110 -6.73 -5.49 -5.74
C ILE A 110 -6.30 -5.73 -4.31
N ILE A 111 -7.16 -5.35 -3.37
CA ILE A 111 -6.98 -5.64 -1.96
C ILE A 111 -7.55 -7.04 -1.67
N ASN A 112 -6.80 -7.82 -0.87
CA ASN A 112 -7.17 -9.17 -0.51
C ASN A 112 -6.81 -9.45 0.95
N GLN A 113 -7.54 -10.36 1.57
CA GLN A 113 -7.31 -10.76 2.95
C GLN A 113 -6.49 -12.05 3.01
N LEU A 114 -5.66 -12.17 4.04
CA LEU A 114 -4.99 -13.42 4.38
C LEU A 114 -5.93 -14.28 5.23
N ARG A 115 -6.00 -15.57 4.90
CA ARG A 115 -6.72 -16.57 5.68
C ARG A 115 -5.74 -17.68 6.09
N ASP A 116 -5.95 -18.26 7.24
CA ASP A 116 -5.16 -19.42 7.65
C ASP A 116 -5.31 -20.54 6.60
N SER A 117 -4.19 -21.14 6.25
CA SER A 117 -4.17 -22.22 5.28
C SER A 117 -4.43 -23.56 5.97
N MET A 118 -5.20 -24.43 5.30
CA MET A 118 -5.33 -25.84 5.71
C MET A 118 -4.12 -26.70 5.27
N ASP A 119 -3.21 -26.11 4.50
CA ASP A 119 -2.00 -26.79 4.02
C ASP A 119 -0.90 -26.67 5.10
N LEU A 120 -0.38 -27.81 5.55
CA LEU A 120 0.67 -27.91 6.57
C LEU A 120 1.97 -27.17 6.19
N TYR A 121 2.18 -26.92 4.90
CA TYR A 121 3.37 -26.24 4.36
C TYR A 121 3.16 -24.75 4.07
N LYS A 122 1.94 -24.25 4.24
CA LYS A 122 1.59 -22.83 4.03
C LYS A 122 0.89 -22.28 5.25
N LEU A 123 1.44 -21.21 5.83
CA LEU A 123 0.80 -20.52 6.95
C LEU A 123 -0.48 -19.77 6.54
N TYR A 124 -0.50 -19.21 5.32
CA TYR A 124 -1.62 -18.37 4.85
C TYR A 124 -1.98 -18.70 3.40
N ASP A 125 -3.25 -18.55 3.08
CA ASP A 125 -3.76 -18.51 1.71
C ASP A 125 -4.61 -17.25 1.47
N THR A 126 -4.92 -17.00 0.20
CA THR A 126 -5.70 -15.82 -0.21
C THR A 126 -6.86 -16.24 -1.10
N PRO A 127 -8.08 -15.69 -0.90
CA PRO A 127 -9.20 -15.87 -1.82
C PRO A 127 -8.84 -15.53 -3.27
N GLY A 128 -9.65 -15.99 -4.22
CA GLY A 128 -9.48 -15.72 -5.65
C GLY A 128 -8.68 -16.77 -6.43
N GLY A 129 -8.15 -17.79 -5.76
CA GLY A 129 -7.55 -18.96 -6.39
C GLY A 129 -6.25 -18.69 -7.16
N ARG A 130 -5.89 -19.62 -8.05
CA ARG A 130 -4.64 -19.54 -8.83
C ARG A 130 -4.68 -18.45 -9.90
N ALA A 131 -5.86 -18.15 -10.47
CA ALA A 131 -6.02 -17.16 -11.53
C ALA A 131 -5.53 -15.78 -11.10
N LEU A 132 -5.97 -15.30 -9.92
CA LEU A 132 -5.52 -14.04 -9.34
C LEU A 132 -4.00 -14.04 -9.12
N LYS A 133 -3.46 -15.11 -8.51
CA LYS A 133 -2.01 -15.20 -8.23
C LYS A 133 -1.16 -15.16 -9.50
N HIS A 134 -1.66 -15.72 -10.61
CA HIS A 134 -0.95 -15.70 -11.89
C HIS A 134 -1.10 -14.37 -12.63
N ALA A 135 -2.27 -13.75 -12.60
CA ALA A 135 -2.55 -12.49 -13.30
C ALA A 135 -1.71 -11.34 -12.75
N CYS A 136 -1.61 -11.18 -11.42
CA CYS A 136 -0.86 -10.09 -10.80
C CYS A 136 0.58 -9.99 -11.30
N SER A 137 0.99 -8.76 -11.64
CA SER A 137 2.38 -8.42 -11.93
C SER A 137 3.22 -8.31 -10.66
N VAL A 138 2.63 -7.75 -9.61
CA VAL A 138 3.23 -7.64 -8.27
C VAL A 138 2.23 -8.14 -7.25
N ARG A 139 2.70 -8.86 -6.24
CA ARG A 139 1.93 -9.23 -5.05
C ARG A 139 2.72 -8.81 -3.82
N ILE A 140 2.10 -8.03 -2.97
CA ILE A 140 2.71 -7.50 -1.74
C ILE A 140 1.86 -7.97 -0.56
N MET A 141 2.52 -8.51 0.44
CA MET A 141 1.91 -8.86 1.73
C MET A 141 2.27 -7.81 2.76
N PHE A 142 1.27 -7.33 3.47
CA PHE A 142 1.41 -6.43 4.60
C PHE A 142 1.09 -7.17 5.89
N LYS A 143 1.91 -6.98 6.91
CA LYS A 143 1.69 -7.57 8.23
C LYS A 143 1.93 -6.53 9.32
N LYS A 144 1.00 -6.44 10.26
CA LYS A 144 1.14 -5.58 11.43
C LYS A 144 2.30 -6.08 12.30
N GLY A 145 3.24 -5.18 12.58
CA GLY A 145 4.39 -5.42 13.45
C GLY A 145 4.20 -4.82 14.85
N GLU A 146 5.31 -4.39 15.43
CA GLU A 146 5.34 -3.81 16.79
C GLU A 146 4.62 -2.47 16.86
N LEU A 147 4.00 -2.21 17.99
CA LEU A 147 3.42 -0.91 18.30
C LEU A 147 4.51 0.06 18.76
N TYR A 148 4.35 1.35 18.49
CA TYR A 148 5.24 2.40 18.96
C TYR A 148 4.48 3.61 19.53
N ASN A 149 5.17 4.35 20.41
CA ASN A 149 4.66 5.59 20.98
C ASN A 149 5.07 6.81 20.12
N GLU A 150 4.70 8.02 20.53
CA GLU A 150 5.06 9.28 19.84
C GLU A 150 6.56 9.52 19.70
N LYS A 151 7.40 8.88 20.52
CA LYS A 151 8.84 8.95 20.44
C LYS A 151 9.45 7.89 19.52
N PHE A 152 8.62 7.12 18.80
CA PHE A 152 9.02 5.98 17.98
C PHE A 152 9.67 4.82 18.74
N GLU A 153 9.43 4.74 20.06
CA GLU A 153 9.90 3.64 20.90
C GLU A 153 8.88 2.50 20.89
N ALA A 154 9.36 1.26 20.80
CA ALA A 154 8.50 0.07 20.82
C ALA A 154 7.78 -0.07 22.17
N ILE A 155 6.48 -0.37 22.13
CA ILE A 155 5.63 -0.54 23.29
C ILE A 155 4.91 -1.88 23.29
N LYS A 156 4.52 -2.38 24.48
CA LYS A 156 3.79 -3.65 24.61
C LYS A 156 2.36 -3.54 24.09
N LYS A 157 1.82 -4.63 23.55
CA LYS A 157 0.47 -4.73 22.94
C LYS A 157 -0.71 -4.24 23.80
N SER A 158 -0.56 -4.19 25.12
CA SER A 158 -1.60 -3.74 26.07
C SER A 158 -1.62 -2.24 26.31
N SER A 159 -0.80 -1.47 25.61
CA SER A 159 -0.70 -0.03 25.81
C SER A 159 -1.78 0.69 25.01
N GLU A 160 -2.64 1.44 25.70
CA GLU A 160 -3.64 2.35 25.13
C GLU A 160 -3.00 3.58 24.45
N LEU A 161 -1.67 3.76 24.58
CA LEU A 161 -0.90 4.90 24.10
C LEU A 161 -0.15 4.63 22.80
N ALA A 162 -0.64 3.67 21.99
CA ALA A 162 -0.01 3.41 20.70
C ALA A 162 -0.26 4.57 19.72
N PHE A 163 0.81 5.25 19.31
CA PHE A 163 0.78 6.26 18.28
C PHE A 163 0.67 5.64 16.87
N GLY A 164 1.24 4.47 16.70
CA GLY A 164 1.19 3.73 15.45
C GLY A 164 1.79 2.33 15.58
N ASN A 165 2.02 1.70 14.44
CA ASN A 165 2.70 0.43 14.39
C ASN A 165 3.68 0.36 13.21
N GLN A 166 4.69 -0.46 13.39
CA GLN A 166 5.51 -0.90 12.27
C GLN A 166 4.70 -1.82 11.36
N VAL A 167 4.86 -1.68 10.06
CA VAL A 167 4.28 -2.57 9.06
C VAL A 167 5.40 -3.32 8.37
N LEU A 168 5.33 -4.64 8.40
CA LEU A 168 6.18 -5.51 7.61
C LEU A 168 5.59 -5.61 6.21
N VAL A 169 6.41 -5.36 5.21
CA VAL A 169 6.07 -5.50 3.80
C VAL A 169 6.89 -6.63 3.20
N LYS A 170 6.24 -7.58 2.55
CA LYS A 170 6.92 -8.66 1.84
C LYS A 170 6.44 -8.74 0.40
N ILE A 171 7.38 -8.73 -0.55
CA ILE A 171 7.08 -8.96 -1.96
C ILE A 171 6.95 -10.48 -2.18
N GLU A 172 5.73 -10.94 -2.34
CA GLU A 172 5.42 -12.35 -2.60
C GLU A 172 5.62 -12.74 -4.07
N LYS A 173 5.52 -11.76 -4.98
CA LYS A 173 5.73 -11.92 -6.41
C LYS A 173 6.08 -10.59 -7.06
N SER A 174 7.04 -10.60 -7.97
CA SER A 174 7.31 -9.52 -8.89
C SER A 174 7.62 -10.07 -10.29
N LYS A 175 7.02 -9.47 -11.32
CA LYS A 175 7.35 -9.68 -12.74
C LYS A 175 8.13 -8.50 -13.32
N ILE A 176 8.23 -7.38 -12.58
CA ILE A 176 8.75 -6.09 -13.07
C ILE A 176 10.15 -5.80 -12.55
N SER A 177 10.59 -6.47 -11.49
CA SER A 177 11.91 -6.28 -10.91
C SER A 177 12.48 -7.58 -10.38
N LYS A 178 13.81 -7.65 -10.26
CA LYS A 178 14.46 -8.75 -9.53
C LYS A 178 14.08 -8.66 -8.04
N PRO A 179 13.76 -9.79 -7.39
CA PRO A 179 13.38 -9.80 -5.98
C PRO A 179 14.60 -9.77 -5.05
N ASP A 180 15.49 -8.80 -5.23
CA ASP A 180 16.70 -8.68 -4.40
C ASP A 180 16.37 -8.21 -2.98
N ARG A 181 15.24 -7.51 -2.83
CA ARG A 181 14.75 -6.97 -1.56
C ARG A 181 13.31 -7.41 -1.36
N ILE A 182 13.15 -8.56 -0.70
CA ILE A 182 11.85 -9.21 -0.56
C ILE A 182 11.08 -8.64 0.64
N VAL A 183 11.77 -8.10 1.63
CA VAL A 183 11.19 -7.66 2.91
C VAL A 183 11.63 -6.24 3.21
N GLY A 184 10.67 -5.42 3.61
CA GLY A 184 10.87 -4.07 4.10
C GLY A 184 9.95 -3.76 5.27
N PHE A 185 10.16 -2.61 5.90
CA PHE A 185 9.34 -2.12 7.00
C PHE A 185 9.09 -0.64 6.80
N TYR A 186 7.93 -0.16 7.25
CA TYR A 186 7.66 1.26 7.42
C TYR A 186 6.86 1.48 8.70
N LYS A 187 6.81 2.73 9.18
CA LYS A 187 6.01 3.13 10.34
C LYS A 187 4.70 3.74 9.86
N LEU A 188 3.59 3.24 10.39
CA LEU A 188 2.25 3.74 10.14
C LEU A 188 1.70 4.39 11.41
N SER A 189 1.52 5.71 11.37
CA SER A 189 0.85 6.46 12.41
C SER A 189 -0.67 6.33 12.25
N TYR A 190 -1.37 6.20 13.38
CA TYR A 190 -2.84 6.22 13.40
C TYR A 190 -3.43 7.63 13.23
N TYR A 191 -2.57 8.66 13.17
CA TYR A 191 -2.97 10.08 13.05
C TYR A 191 -2.55 10.72 11.73
N SER A 192 -1.46 10.26 11.11
CA SER A 192 -0.85 10.90 9.92
C SER A 192 -0.57 9.93 8.77
N GLY A 193 -0.87 8.64 8.92
CA GLY A 193 -0.57 7.64 7.90
C GLY A 193 0.90 7.23 7.90
N ILE A 194 1.49 7.07 6.71
CA ILE A 194 2.89 6.61 6.58
C ILE A 194 3.84 7.73 7.02
N GLU A 195 4.70 7.43 7.99
CA GLU A 195 5.72 8.34 8.53
C GLU A 195 6.96 8.38 7.63
N LYS A 196 6.86 9.09 6.49
CA LYS A 196 7.91 9.16 5.46
C LYS A 196 9.21 9.76 5.98
N GLU A 197 9.13 10.75 6.84
CA GLU A 197 10.29 11.43 7.43
C GLU A 197 11.01 10.53 8.43
N SER A 198 10.27 9.71 9.16
CA SER A 198 10.86 8.70 10.05
C SER A 198 11.59 7.61 9.27
N GLU A 199 10.99 7.16 8.16
CA GLU A 199 11.64 6.20 7.26
C GLU A 199 12.91 6.79 6.64
N LEU A 200 12.84 8.04 6.16
CA LEU A 200 14.01 8.73 5.62
C LEU A 200 15.12 8.84 6.67
N ALA A 201 14.81 9.21 7.91
CA ALA A 201 15.78 9.33 9.00
C ALA A 201 16.46 7.98 9.29
N ASP A 202 15.72 6.88 9.31
CA ASP A 202 16.25 5.52 9.47
C ASP A 202 17.21 5.16 8.31
N PHE A 203 16.88 5.51 7.07
CA PHE A 203 17.76 5.33 5.91
C PHE A 203 19.00 6.23 6.00
N MET A 204 18.83 7.50 6.34
CA MET A 204 19.94 8.43 6.50
C MET A 204 20.97 7.92 7.53
N LEU A 205 20.50 7.38 8.66
CA LEU A 205 21.37 6.78 9.67
C LEU A 205 22.09 5.54 9.11
N LYS A 206 21.35 4.67 8.43
CA LYS A 206 21.90 3.44 7.85
C LYS A 206 22.97 3.70 6.80
N PHE A 207 22.80 4.77 6.02
CA PHE A 207 23.72 5.12 4.93
C PHE A 207 24.79 6.16 5.34
N GLY A 208 24.85 6.53 6.60
CA GLY A 208 25.84 7.48 7.11
C GLY A 208 25.61 8.94 6.70
N LEU A 209 24.39 9.27 6.24
CA LEU A 209 23.98 10.64 5.89
C LEU A 209 23.60 11.46 7.12
N ILE A 210 23.40 10.81 8.25
CA ILE A 210 23.45 11.39 9.60
C ILE A 210 24.36 10.53 10.46
N THR A 211 25.10 11.16 11.37
CA THR A 211 25.95 10.49 12.35
C THR A 211 25.40 10.71 13.75
N GLN A 212 25.55 9.70 14.62
CA GLN A 212 25.08 9.75 15.99
C GLN A 212 26.24 9.76 16.97
N ALA A 213 26.25 10.74 17.87
CA ALA A 213 27.18 10.82 19.00
C ALA A 213 26.36 11.01 20.29
N GLY A 214 26.25 9.94 21.09
CA GLY A 214 25.31 9.91 22.22
C GLY A 214 23.88 10.11 21.78
N SER A 215 23.20 11.13 22.31
CA SER A 215 21.85 11.51 21.91
C SER A 215 21.77 12.50 20.72
N TRP A 216 22.91 12.95 20.21
CA TRP A 216 22.98 13.96 19.17
C TRP A 216 23.16 13.36 17.79
N PHE A 217 22.42 13.90 16.83
CA PHE A 217 22.50 13.58 15.41
C PHE A 217 23.02 14.80 14.66
N THR A 218 24.00 14.57 13.78
CA THR A 218 24.60 15.59 12.91
C THR A 218 24.37 15.18 11.47
N PHE A 219 23.90 16.10 10.65
CA PHE A 219 23.58 15.89 9.25
C PHE A 219 24.85 16.02 8.41
N ILE A 220 24.98 15.16 7.42
CA ILE A 220 26.11 15.11 6.49
C ILE A 220 25.59 15.52 5.12
N ASP A 221 26.26 16.47 4.48
CA ASP A 221 25.95 16.83 3.11
C ASP A 221 26.22 15.61 2.18
N PRO A 222 25.20 15.17 1.42
CA PRO A 222 25.32 13.93 0.67
C PRO A 222 26.28 13.99 -0.52
N GLU A 223 26.62 15.20 -1.01
CA GLU A 223 27.51 15.39 -2.15
C GLU A 223 28.96 15.57 -1.71
N SER A 224 29.20 16.42 -0.71
CA SER A 224 30.58 16.69 -0.21
C SER A 224 31.05 15.69 0.85
N GLY A 225 30.12 15.04 1.58
CA GLY A 225 30.45 14.20 2.74
C GLY A 225 30.83 14.99 3.99
N GLU A 226 30.73 16.32 3.98
CA GLU A 226 31.03 17.19 5.10
C GLU A 226 29.81 17.40 6.00
N ILE A 227 30.02 17.93 7.21
CA ILE A 227 28.94 18.26 8.13
C ILE A 227 28.11 19.40 7.52
N LEU A 228 26.79 19.20 7.45
CA LEU A 228 25.85 20.21 7.03
C LEU A 228 25.58 21.19 8.19
N ASP A 229 26.18 22.36 8.10
CA ASP A 229 26.08 23.39 9.14
C ASP A 229 24.63 23.83 9.39
N GLY A 230 24.30 24.06 10.66
CA GLY A 230 22.96 24.48 11.07
C GLY A 230 21.96 23.35 11.31
N PHE A 231 22.28 22.12 10.91
CA PHE A 231 21.41 20.96 11.12
C PHE A 231 21.97 19.98 12.14
N LYS A 232 21.45 20.08 13.39
CA LYS A 232 21.78 19.19 14.50
C LYS A 232 20.53 18.93 15.34
N ALA A 233 20.33 17.70 15.74
CA ALA A 233 19.14 17.30 16.49
C ALA A 233 19.49 16.43 17.70
N GLN A 234 18.76 16.59 18.80
CA GLN A 234 18.86 15.72 19.96
C GLN A 234 17.72 14.69 19.96
N GLY A 235 18.06 13.44 19.72
CA GLY A 235 17.11 12.33 19.59
C GLY A 235 16.46 12.22 18.20
N MET A 236 16.07 11.01 17.85
CA MET A 236 15.44 10.70 16.56
C MET A 236 14.13 11.50 16.31
N PRO A 237 13.26 11.74 17.31
CA PRO A 237 12.07 12.57 17.10
C PRO A 237 12.38 13.97 16.58
N LYS A 238 13.49 14.58 17.03
CA LYS A 238 13.92 15.90 16.55
C LYS A 238 14.51 15.85 15.14
N VAL A 239 15.15 14.75 14.74
CA VAL A 239 15.55 14.52 13.34
C VAL A 239 14.32 14.50 12.44
N VAL A 240 13.29 13.72 12.82
CA VAL A 240 12.02 13.63 12.08
C VAL A 240 11.33 14.99 12.01
N GLU A 241 11.27 15.74 13.11
CA GLU A 241 10.69 17.09 13.15
C GLU A 241 11.42 18.05 12.21
N LEU A 242 12.77 18.00 12.18
CA LEU A 242 13.56 18.82 11.24
C LEU A 242 13.24 18.49 9.78
N LEU A 243 13.10 17.21 9.44
CA LEU A 243 12.74 16.78 8.09
C LEU A 243 11.31 17.22 7.71
N LYS A 244 10.34 17.13 8.65
CA LYS A 244 8.97 17.60 8.44
C LYS A 244 8.91 19.11 8.19
N ASN A 245 9.69 19.88 8.91
CA ASN A 245 9.69 21.35 8.82
C ASN A 245 10.57 21.89 7.69
N ASN A 246 11.37 21.06 7.03
CA ASN A 246 12.27 21.47 5.95
C ASN A 246 12.09 20.60 4.70
N PRO A 247 11.12 20.91 3.84
CA PRO A 247 10.86 20.13 2.63
C PRO A 247 12.07 20.05 1.67
N GLU A 248 12.90 21.09 1.62
CA GLU A 248 14.13 21.12 0.80
C GLU A 248 15.12 20.07 1.30
N LEU A 249 15.32 20.00 2.62
CA LEU A 249 16.20 19.02 3.27
C LEU A 249 15.66 17.59 3.04
N PHE A 250 14.36 17.39 3.20
CA PHE A 250 13.71 16.10 2.93
C PHE A 250 13.93 15.66 1.47
N ASN A 251 13.70 16.56 0.52
CA ASN A 251 13.87 16.27 -0.90
C ASN A 251 15.34 16.00 -1.29
N LEU A 252 16.28 16.74 -0.71
CA LEU A 252 17.72 16.54 -0.91
C LEU A 252 18.11 15.08 -0.61
N TYR A 253 17.83 14.62 0.60
CA TYR A 253 18.20 13.27 1.02
C TYR A 253 17.40 12.18 0.32
N THR A 254 16.11 12.40 0.07
CA THR A 254 15.27 11.45 -0.67
C THR A 254 15.81 11.24 -2.08
N THR A 255 16.12 12.33 -2.78
CA THR A 255 16.66 12.28 -4.14
C THR A 255 18.01 11.59 -4.18
N TYR A 256 18.91 11.94 -3.25
CA TYR A 256 20.23 11.32 -3.18
C TYR A 256 20.15 9.81 -2.91
N ILE A 257 19.32 9.39 -1.95
CA ILE A 257 19.14 7.97 -1.61
C ILE A 257 18.58 7.20 -2.80
N ASN A 258 17.54 7.72 -3.46
CA ASN A 258 16.94 7.07 -4.62
C ASN A 258 17.93 6.91 -5.77
N ASN A 259 18.76 7.90 -6.03
CA ASN A 259 19.70 7.87 -7.15
C ASN A 259 20.95 7.03 -6.89
N ASN A 260 21.42 6.96 -5.65
CA ASN A 260 22.73 6.41 -5.32
C ASN A 260 22.71 5.14 -4.48
N MET A 261 21.65 4.93 -3.67
CA MET A 261 21.62 3.87 -2.66
C MET A 261 20.57 2.79 -2.95
N ILE A 262 19.59 3.07 -3.81
CA ILE A 262 18.50 2.17 -4.19
C ILE A 262 18.67 1.85 -5.69
N LYS A 263 19.68 1.08 -6.03
CA LYS A 263 19.87 0.56 -7.39
C LYS A 263 19.45 -0.88 -7.51
#